data_4c49e08ed2f139c4fbd573edd382c597
#
_entry.id   4c49e08ed2f139c4fbd573edd382c597
#
_cell.length_a   1.000
_cell.length_b   1.000
_cell.length_c   1.000
_cell.angle_alpha   90.00
_cell.angle_beta   90.00
_cell.angle_gamma   90.00
#
_symmetry.space_group_name_H-M   'P 1'
#
loop_
_entity.id
_entity.type
_entity.pdbx_description
1 polymer ?
#
loop_
_entity_poly.entity_id
_entity_poly.type
_entity_poly.pdbx_seq_one_letter_code
_entity_poly.pdbx_strand_id
1 'polypeptide(L)'
;MKIWNYFEFLGEITKYFRTVGFAGTNGKSSSTSLAIVTGKKMIPELGLGIVGALVPDLNNKSYYLKEDKKSEFRQLFDFIFTGKKLPYELIKKYYFFLEACEYKRHFLNLDLEYLLITNIELDHTDYYRDFSDYQYAFVQMNQKTKNLTFVLDSLKSPEIFSKIKKNPLRHWELDHIRGKPTDCNASLVAGLFQELNPKLSLEQIEKEMKPFKGIWRRMEFLTTLPN
;
A
#
# COMPACT_ATOMS: atom_id res chain seq x y z
N MET A 1 17.97 -24.05 -9.54
CA MET A 1 16.74 -23.40 -9.02
C MET A 1 17.17 -22.23 -8.15
N LYS A 2 16.67 -21.01 -8.42
CA LYS A 2 17.00 -19.82 -7.59
C LYS A 2 16.22 -19.91 -6.28
N ILE A 3 16.92 -19.81 -5.16
CA ILE A 3 16.28 -19.75 -3.82
C ILE A 3 16.07 -18.28 -3.49
N TRP A 4 14.87 -17.93 -3.10
CA TRP A 4 14.47 -16.58 -2.74
C TRP A 4 14.01 -16.58 -1.28
N ASN A 5 14.38 -15.54 -0.51
CA ASN A 5 13.60 -15.22 0.68
C ASN A 5 12.30 -14.49 0.28
N TYR A 6 11.37 -14.37 1.22
CA TYR A 6 10.05 -13.76 0.94
C TYR A 6 10.15 -12.35 0.35
N PHE A 7 11.02 -11.50 0.87
CA PHE A 7 11.14 -10.10 0.44
C PHE A 7 11.86 -9.96 -0.90
N GLU A 8 12.82 -10.81 -1.18
CA GLU A 8 13.47 -10.89 -2.50
C GLU A 8 12.49 -11.32 -3.58
N PHE A 9 11.68 -12.35 -3.28
CA PHE A 9 10.64 -12.82 -4.20
C PHE A 9 9.58 -11.76 -4.44
N LEU A 10 9.13 -11.08 -3.38
CA LEU A 10 8.19 -9.97 -3.49
C LEU A 10 8.78 -8.84 -4.33
N GLY A 11 10.05 -8.48 -4.09
CA GLY A 11 10.79 -7.50 -4.89
C GLY A 11 10.88 -7.88 -6.38
N GLU A 12 11.05 -9.16 -6.70
CA GLU A 12 11.03 -9.62 -8.09
C GLU A 12 9.66 -9.41 -8.74
N ILE A 13 8.58 -9.79 -8.04
CA ILE A 13 7.20 -9.60 -8.55
C ILE A 13 6.93 -8.13 -8.84
N THR A 14 7.35 -7.21 -7.96
CA THR A 14 7.07 -5.77 -8.10
C THR A 14 7.61 -5.17 -9.39
N LYS A 15 8.63 -5.75 -10.00
CA LYS A 15 9.21 -5.29 -11.27
C LYS A 15 8.24 -5.40 -12.46
N TYR A 16 7.24 -6.26 -12.34
CA TYR A 16 6.29 -6.57 -13.43
C TYR A 16 4.97 -5.80 -13.31
N PHE A 17 4.80 -4.99 -12.25
CA PHE A 17 3.59 -4.20 -11.98
C PHE A 17 3.92 -2.71 -11.87
N ARG A 18 2.87 -1.88 -11.94
CA ARG A 18 2.87 -0.52 -11.44
C ARG A 18 2.67 -0.58 -9.93
N THR A 19 3.75 -0.62 -9.17
CA THR A 19 3.65 -0.98 -7.76
C THR A 19 3.51 0.24 -6.87
N VAL A 20 2.57 0.18 -5.93
CA VAL A 20 2.33 1.16 -4.87
C VAL A 20 2.67 0.54 -3.53
N GLY A 21 3.66 1.08 -2.84
CA GLY A 21 4.08 0.65 -1.52
C GLY A 21 3.47 1.53 -0.42
N PHE A 22 2.97 0.90 0.63
CA PHE A 22 2.45 1.57 1.83
C PHE A 22 3.40 1.32 2.99
N ALA A 23 4.18 2.34 3.36
CA ALA A 23 5.21 2.29 4.39
C ALA A 23 4.86 3.21 5.58
N GLY A 24 5.66 3.13 6.63
CA GLY A 24 5.53 3.94 7.83
C GLY A 24 5.54 3.09 9.09
N THR A 25 5.80 3.69 10.23
CA THR A 25 5.86 2.98 11.52
C THR A 25 4.50 2.36 11.84
N ASN A 26 3.43 3.15 11.79
CA ASN A 26 2.06 2.75 12.07
C ASN A 26 1.16 2.99 10.86
N GLY A 27 0.03 2.25 10.76
CA GLY A 27 -0.99 2.49 9.73
C GLY A 27 -0.76 1.79 8.39
N LYS A 28 0.37 1.13 8.15
CA LYS A 28 0.67 0.38 6.90
C LYS A 28 -0.47 -0.54 6.47
N SER A 29 -0.79 -1.53 7.30
CA SER A 29 -1.83 -2.53 7.00
C SER A 29 -3.21 -1.88 6.81
N SER A 30 -3.55 -0.88 7.63
CA SER A 30 -4.84 -0.19 7.54
C SER A 30 -4.98 0.63 6.26
N SER A 31 -3.95 1.39 5.88
CA SER A 31 -3.96 2.17 4.64
C SER A 31 -3.92 1.27 3.40
N THR A 32 -3.10 0.19 3.42
CA THR A 32 -3.04 -0.78 2.32
C THR A 32 -4.39 -1.46 2.11
N SER A 33 -5.03 -1.93 3.19
CA SER A 33 -6.33 -2.60 3.09
C SER A 33 -7.43 -1.65 2.64
N LEU A 34 -7.49 -0.43 3.18
CA LEU A 34 -8.43 0.60 2.74
C LEU A 34 -8.25 0.89 1.23
N ALA A 35 -7.01 1.06 0.78
CA ALA A 35 -6.70 1.30 -0.62
C ALA A 35 -7.12 0.12 -1.52
N ILE A 36 -6.88 -1.12 -1.10
CA ILE A 36 -7.27 -2.31 -1.88
C ILE A 36 -8.80 -2.44 -1.94
N VAL A 37 -9.48 -2.35 -0.79
CA VAL A 37 -10.94 -2.53 -0.69
C VAL A 37 -11.67 -1.46 -1.50
N THR A 38 -11.23 -0.21 -1.42
CA THR A 38 -11.81 0.89 -2.20
C THR A 38 -11.36 0.84 -3.66
N GLY A 39 -10.07 0.60 -3.87
CA GLY A 39 -9.45 0.61 -5.20
C GLY A 39 -9.97 -0.48 -6.15
N LYS A 40 -10.37 -1.64 -5.64
CA LYS A 40 -10.97 -2.69 -6.50
C LYS A 40 -12.23 -2.24 -7.24
N LYS A 41 -12.87 -1.16 -6.75
CA LYS A 41 -14.06 -0.57 -7.39
C LYS A 41 -13.72 0.68 -8.21
N MET A 42 -12.72 1.45 -7.80
CA MET A 42 -12.43 2.79 -8.32
C MET A 42 -11.24 2.84 -9.27
N ILE A 43 -10.35 1.86 -9.20
CA ILE A 43 -9.12 1.76 -10.02
C ILE A 43 -9.19 0.48 -10.84
N PRO A 44 -9.72 0.54 -12.08
CA PRO A 44 -9.91 -0.64 -12.93
C PRO A 44 -8.63 -1.44 -13.17
N GLU A 45 -7.48 -0.79 -13.13
CA GLU A 45 -6.16 -1.39 -13.32
C GLU A 45 -5.61 -2.04 -12.03
N LEU A 46 -6.29 -1.95 -10.88
CA LEU A 46 -5.85 -2.68 -9.70
C LEU A 46 -5.97 -4.19 -9.92
N GLY A 47 -4.84 -4.87 -10.03
CA GLY A 47 -4.75 -6.29 -10.33
C GLY A 47 -4.43 -7.16 -9.12
N LEU A 48 -3.55 -6.67 -8.25
CA LEU A 48 -3.02 -7.42 -7.12
C LEU A 48 -2.95 -6.54 -5.87
N GLY A 49 -3.21 -7.13 -4.70
CA GLY A 49 -3.03 -6.49 -3.40
C GLY A 49 -2.50 -7.47 -2.37
N ILE A 50 -1.56 -7.05 -1.51
CA ILE A 50 -1.05 -7.86 -0.38
C ILE A 50 -1.01 -6.99 0.88
N VAL A 51 -1.58 -7.52 1.95
CA VAL A 51 -1.68 -6.88 3.28
C VAL A 51 -1.12 -7.83 4.34
N GLY A 52 -0.48 -7.30 5.36
CA GLY A 52 0.04 -8.07 6.50
C GLY A 52 -1.03 -8.49 7.53
N ALA A 53 -2.34 -8.45 7.17
CA ALA A 53 -3.44 -8.77 8.06
C ALA A 53 -4.62 -9.36 7.28
N LEU A 54 -5.54 -10.04 7.98
CA LEU A 54 -6.80 -10.47 7.40
C LEU A 54 -7.75 -9.28 7.27
N VAL A 55 -8.43 -9.18 6.13
CA VAL A 55 -9.34 -8.07 5.80
C VAL A 55 -10.76 -8.63 5.61
N PRO A 56 -11.74 -8.26 6.47
CA PRO A 56 -13.12 -8.74 6.35
C PRO A 56 -13.72 -8.47 4.98
N ASP A 57 -13.50 -7.28 4.41
CA ASP A 57 -14.01 -6.89 3.09
C ASP A 57 -13.32 -7.60 1.90
N LEU A 58 -12.33 -8.42 2.17
CA LEU A 58 -11.68 -9.34 1.24
C LEU A 58 -11.97 -10.82 1.58
N ASN A 59 -13.11 -11.11 2.22
CA ASN A 59 -13.48 -12.47 2.67
C ASN A 59 -12.45 -13.07 3.64
N ASN A 60 -11.95 -12.27 4.58
CA ASN A 60 -10.90 -12.65 5.54
C ASN A 60 -9.61 -13.14 4.89
N LYS A 61 -9.25 -12.60 3.73
CA LYS A 61 -7.96 -12.85 3.07
C LYS A 61 -6.99 -11.70 3.34
N SER A 62 -5.70 -11.99 3.30
CA SER A 62 -4.61 -11.01 3.35
C SER A 62 -4.17 -10.56 1.95
N TYR A 63 -4.92 -10.90 0.92
CA TYR A 63 -4.61 -10.53 -0.46
C TYR A 63 -5.88 -10.29 -1.29
N TYR A 64 -5.70 -9.51 -2.33
CA TYR A 64 -6.65 -9.33 -3.43
C TYR A 64 -6.00 -9.78 -4.73
N LEU A 65 -6.74 -10.48 -5.55
CA LEU A 65 -6.36 -10.86 -6.89
C LEU A 65 -7.56 -10.63 -7.81
N LYS A 66 -7.37 -9.85 -8.88
CA LYS A 66 -8.42 -9.58 -9.86
C LYS A 66 -8.80 -10.88 -10.58
N GLU A 67 -10.05 -11.31 -10.38
CA GLU A 67 -10.54 -12.66 -10.72
C GLU A 67 -10.38 -12.99 -12.21
N ASP A 68 -10.74 -12.06 -13.10
CA ASP A 68 -10.67 -12.23 -14.56
C ASP A 68 -9.22 -12.20 -15.11
N LYS A 69 -8.22 -11.98 -14.24
CA LYS A 69 -6.79 -11.89 -14.58
C LYS A 69 -5.94 -13.00 -13.97
N LYS A 70 -6.54 -13.95 -13.28
CA LYS A 70 -5.81 -15.06 -12.63
C LYS A 70 -4.91 -15.83 -13.58
N SER A 71 -5.34 -16.09 -14.81
CA SER A 71 -4.54 -16.81 -15.81
C SER A 71 -3.31 -16.03 -16.26
N GLU A 72 -3.44 -14.71 -16.42
CA GLU A 72 -2.33 -13.81 -16.79
C GLU A 72 -1.28 -13.78 -15.66
N PHE A 73 -1.73 -13.63 -14.41
CA PHE A 73 -0.83 -13.61 -13.26
C PHE A 73 -0.17 -14.98 -12.98
N ARG A 74 -0.88 -16.08 -13.24
CA ARG A 74 -0.28 -17.42 -13.16
C ARG A 74 0.87 -17.58 -14.15
N GLN A 75 0.73 -17.09 -15.37
CA GLN A 75 1.81 -17.10 -16.37
C GLN A 75 3.03 -16.28 -15.92
N LEU A 76 2.82 -15.17 -15.19
CA LEU A 76 3.92 -14.41 -14.58
C LEU A 76 4.70 -15.26 -13.58
N PHE A 77 4.00 -15.96 -12.67
CA PHE A 77 4.68 -16.83 -11.71
C PHE A 77 5.43 -17.97 -12.42
N ASP A 78 4.80 -18.59 -13.40
CA ASP A 78 5.46 -19.64 -14.20
C ASP A 78 6.74 -19.09 -14.88
N PHE A 79 6.69 -17.86 -15.42
CA PHE A 79 7.88 -17.20 -15.98
C PHE A 79 8.96 -16.98 -14.92
N ILE A 80 8.64 -16.41 -13.76
CA ILE A 80 9.61 -16.13 -12.69
C ILE A 80 10.32 -17.41 -12.24
N PHE A 81 9.59 -18.53 -12.15
CA PHE A 81 10.14 -19.80 -11.67
C PHE A 81 10.81 -20.63 -12.77
N THR A 82 10.37 -20.54 -14.01
CA THR A 82 10.79 -21.45 -15.08
C THR A 82 11.54 -20.76 -16.22
N GLY A 83 11.54 -19.42 -16.29
CA GLY A 83 12.12 -18.63 -17.37
C GLY A 83 11.33 -18.73 -18.70
N LYS A 84 10.12 -19.28 -18.72
CA LYS A 84 9.26 -19.34 -19.91
C LYS A 84 8.90 -17.92 -20.36
N LYS A 85 8.76 -17.72 -21.69
CA LYS A 85 8.47 -16.39 -22.26
C LYS A 85 7.14 -15.83 -21.74
N LEU A 86 7.21 -14.60 -21.20
CA LEU A 86 6.07 -13.86 -20.68
C LEU A 86 5.60 -12.80 -21.70
N PRO A 87 4.31 -12.59 -21.92
CA PRO A 87 3.79 -11.40 -22.58
C PRO A 87 3.91 -10.20 -21.62
N TYR A 88 5.11 -9.61 -21.55
CA TYR A 88 5.54 -8.59 -20.59
C TYR A 88 4.61 -7.36 -20.53
N GLU A 89 4.11 -6.92 -21.69
CA GLU A 89 3.28 -5.71 -21.78
C GLU A 89 1.91 -5.85 -21.08
N LEU A 90 1.40 -7.06 -20.93
CA LEU A 90 0.09 -7.33 -20.36
C LEU A 90 0.01 -7.03 -18.85
N ILE A 91 1.09 -7.19 -18.11
CA ILE A 91 1.09 -7.12 -16.65
C ILE A 91 1.47 -5.73 -16.16
N LYS A 92 2.38 -5.03 -16.83
CA LYS A 92 2.79 -3.65 -16.49
C LYS A 92 1.68 -2.61 -16.51
N LYS A 93 0.52 -2.91 -17.05
CA LYS A 93 -0.65 -2.02 -16.99
C LYS A 93 -1.39 -2.12 -15.66
N TYR A 94 -1.17 -3.19 -14.87
CA TYR A 94 -1.88 -3.39 -13.61
C TYR A 94 -1.13 -2.81 -12.42
N TYR A 95 -1.89 -2.24 -11.48
CA TYR A 95 -1.37 -1.84 -10.18
C TYR A 95 -1.26 -3.04 -9.24
N PHE A 96 -0.18 -3.03 -8.47
CA PHE A 96 0.03 -3.90 -7.33
C PHE A 96 0.17 -3.03 -6.06
N PHE A 97 -0.81 -3.12 -5.15
CA PHE A 97 -0.79 -2.43 -3.87
C PHE A 97 -0.27 -3.36 -2.79
N LEU A 98 0.79 -2.95 -2.07
CA LEU A 98 1.36 -3.81 -1.04
C LEU A 98 1.88 -3.04 0.17
N GLU A 99 1.82 -3.72 1.30
CA GLU A 99 2.47 -3.27 2.53
C GLU A 99 3.99 -3.35 2.38
N ALA A 100 4.67 -2.21 2.52
CA ALA A 100 6.11 -2.06 2.35
C ALA A 100 6.78 -2.01 3.75
N CYS A 101 7.26 -3.17 4.22
CA CYS A 101 7.84 -3.32 5.55
C CYS A 101 9.24 -2.71 5.62
N GLU A 102 9.41 -1.73 6.50
CA GLU A 102 10.69 -1.05 6.76
C GLU A 102 11.66 -1.88 7.62
N TYR A 103 11.15 -2.85 8.39
CA TYR A 103 11.99 -3.69 9.24
C TYR A 103 13.10 -4.35 8.43
N LYS A 104 14.32 -4.30 8.96
CA LYS A 104 15.55 -4.77 8.28
C LYS A 104 15.72 -4.22 6.86
N ARG A 105 15.12 -3.06 6.57
CA ARG A 105 15.14 -2.41 5.25
C ARG A 105 14.53 -3.28 4.13
N HIS A 106 13.64 -4.21 4.47
CA HIS A 106 13.05 -5.15 3.50
C HIS A 106 12.38 -4.44 2.32
N PHE A 107 11.72 -3.29 2.56
CA PHE A 107 11.08 -2.51 1.51
C PHE A 107 12.06 -2.02 0.43
N LEU A 108 13.37 -1.95 0.70
CA LEU A 108 14.37 -1.59 -0.32
C LEU A 108 14.53 -2.65 -1.41
N ASN A 109 14.00 -3.86 -1.24
CA ASN A 109 13.93 -4.85 -2.32
C ASN A 109 12.86 -4.51 -3.36
N LEU A 110 11.86 -3.69 -3.00
CA LEU A 110 10.72 -3.41 -3.85
C LEU A 110 11.07 -2.43 -4.97
N ASP A 111 10.43 -2.61 -6.13
CA ASP A 111 10.47 -1.70 -7.27
C ASP A 111 9.17 -0.90 -7.32
N LEU A 112 9.14 0.26 -6.65
CA LEU A 112 7.94 1.08 -6.48
C LEU A 112 7.82 2.17 -7.53
N GLU A 113 6.60 2.30 -8.09
CA GLU A 113 6.21 3.47 -8.86
C GLU A 113 5.75 4.61 -7.95
N TYR A 114 4.99 4.27 -6.91
CA TYR A 114 4.50 5.21 -5.89
C TYR A 114 4.75 4.67 -4.48
N LEU A 115 4.98 5.58 -3.55
CA LEU A 115 5.17 5.29 -2.13
C LEU A 115 4.21 6.15 -1.29
N LEU A 116 3.51 5.55 -0.33
CA LEU A 116 2.79 6.28 0.71
C LEU A 116 3.53 6.08 2.03
N ILE A 117 3.79 7.16 2.75
CA ILE A 117 4.39 7.12 4.09
C ILE A 117 3.37 7.67 5.08
N THR A 118 2.87 6.82 5.96
CA THR A 118 1.86 7.19 6.95
C THR A 118 2.42 8.05 8.08
N ASN A 119 3.56 7.63 8.64
CA ASN A 119 4.35 8.33 9.65
C ASN A 119 5.76 7.74 9.72
N ILE A 120 6.67 8.48 10.38
CA ILE A 120 8.04 8.01 10.67
C ILE A 120 8.30 8.31 12.15
N GLU A 121 8.25 7.27 12.97
CA GLU A 121 8.52 7.29 14.40
C GLU A 121 9.47 6.13 14.70
N LEU A 122 10.42 6.31 15.65
CA LEU A 122 11.41 5.27 15.93
C LEU A 122 10.75 3.96 16.34
N ASP A 123 11.05 2.91 15.60
CA ASP A 123 10.62 1.53 15.88
C ASP A 123 11.77 0.57 15.54
N HIS A 124 11.59 -0.71 15.84
CA HIS A 124 12.58 -1.76 15.51
C HIS A 124 13.99 -1.45 16.03
N THR A 125 14.09 -1.04 17.29
CA THR A 125 15.35 -0.69 17.97
C THR A 125 16.32 -1.86 18.13
N ASP A 126 15.86 -3.08 17.85
CA ASP A 126 16.68 -4.29 17.72
C ASP A 126 17.51 -4.29 16.42
N TYR A 127 17.16 -3.46 15.45
CA TYR A 127 17.86 -3.37 14.17
C TYR A 127 18.41 -1.97 13.87
N TYR A 128 17.60 -0.92 14.04
CA TYR A 128 18.02 0.45 13.81
C TYR A 128 18.73 1.03 15.04
N ARG A 129 19.89 1.63 14.82
CA ARG A 129 20.72 2.19 15.90
C ARG A 129 20.08 3.37 16.61
N ASP A 130 19.41 4.23 15.83
CA ASP A 130 18.77 5.46 16.30
C ASP A 130 17.71 5.94 15.30
N PHE A 131 17.04 7.04 15.64
CA PHE A 131 16.02 7.63 14.78
C PHE A 131 16.59 8.08 13.42
N SER A 132 17.81 8.56 13.35
CA SER A 132 18.42 9.00 12.11
C SER A 132 18.67 7.83 11.15
N ASP A 133 19.12 6.71 11.68
CA ASP A 133 19.31 5.48 10.92
C ASP A 133 17.97 4.90 10.42
N TYR A 134 16.93 4.94 11.26
CA TYR A 134 15.57 4.58 10.89
C TYR A 134 15.02 5.49 9.78
N GLN A 135 15.11 6.79 9.96
CA GLN A 135 14.67 7.80 9.00
C GLN A 135 15.41 7.67 7.66
N TYR A 136 16.72 7.37 7.70
CA TYR A 136 17.52 7.19 6.49
C TYR A 136 17.04 6.04 5.62
N ALA A 137 16.47 4.98 6.19
CA ALA A 137 15.87 3.90 5.41
C ALA A 137 14.70 4.42 4.54
N PHE A 138 13.87 5.32 5.07
CA PHE A 138 12.78 5.96 4.29
C PHE A 138 13.33 6.91 3.23
N VAL A 139 14.43 7.61 3.51
CA VAL A 139 15.13 8.44 2.50
C VAL A 139 15.58 7.58 1.33
N GLN A 140 16.23 6.45 1.60
CA GLN A 140 16.67 5.52 0.57
C GLN A 140 15.49 4.99 -0.27
N MET A 141 14.36 4.65 0.39
CA MET A 141 13.18 4.18 -0.32
C MET A 141 12.53 5.28 -1.18
N ASN A 142 12.43 6.52 -0.65
CA ASN A 142 11.93 7.67 -1.40
C ASN A 142 12.78 7.92 -2.65
N GLN A 143 14.10 7.93 -2.53
CA GLN A 143 15.02 8.14 -3.66
C GLN A 143 14.86 7.05 -4.74
N LYS A 144 14.62 5.81 -4.32
CA LYS A 144 14.41 4.67 -5.20
C LYS A 144 13.02 4.67 -5.87
N THR A 145 12.03 5.34 -5.29
CA THR A 145 10.67 5.42 -5.83
C THR A 145 10.66 6.21 -7.15
N LYS A 146 10.01 5.65 -8.17
CA LYS A 146 10.08 6.19 -9.54
C LYS A 146 9.32 7.50 -9.72
N ASN A 147 8.08 7.57 -9.22
CA ASN A 147 7.21 8.73 -9.38
C ASN A 147 7.08 9.52 -8.08
N LEU A 148 5.96 9.42 -7.38
CA LEU A 148 5.65 10.28 -6.24
C LEU A 148 5.68 9.52 -4.92
N THR A 149 6.12 10.22 -3.87
CA THR A 149 5.93 9.81 -2.48
C THR A 149 4.86 10.69 -1.85
N PHE A 150 3.78 10.05 -1.39
CA PHE A 150 2.66 10.71 -0.71
C PHE A 150 2.91 10.75 0.79
N VAL A 151 2.76 11.93 1.35
CA VAL A 151 2.87 12.19 2.80
C VAL A 151 1.76 13.14 3.23
N LEU A 152 1.41 13.14 4.52
CA LEU A 152 0.55 14.19 5.08
C LEU A 152 1.32 15.49 5.22
N ASP A 153 0.63 16.62 5.13
CA ASP A 153 1.22 17.96 5.35
C ASP A 153 1.88 18.07 6.74
N SER A 154 1.32 17.38 7.73
CA SER A 154 1.83 17.35 9.10
C SER A 154 3.08 16.49 9.30
N LEU A 155 3.44 15.65 8.33
CA LEU A 155 4.64 14.83 8.44
C LEU A 155 5.89 15.71 8.26
N LYS A 156 6.72 15.75 9.28
CA LYS A 156 8.07 16.32 9.18
C LYS A 156 8.95 15.37 8.37
N SER A 157 8.81 15.44 7.05
CA SER A 157 9.64 14.66 6.15
C SER A 157 11.07 15.23 6.13
N PRO A 158 12.09 14.39 5.99
CA PRO A 158 13.45 14.86 5.78
C PRO A 158 13.53 15.79 4.56
N GLU A 159 14.31 16.86 4.65
CA GLU A 159 14.51 17.81 3.54
C GLU A 159 15.07 17.15 2.27
N ILE A 160 15.78 16.04 2.46
CA ILE A 160 16.38 15.24 1.38
C ILE A 160 15.35 14.39 0.61
N PHE A 161 14.09 14.31 1.04
CA PHE A 161 13.06 13.64 0.27
C PHE A 161 12.82 14.36 -1.05
N SER A 162 12.76 13.61 -2.13
CA SER A 162 12.44 14.08 -3.48
C SER A 162 11.07 13.60 -3.92
N LYS A 163 10.49 14.26 -4.93
CA LYS A 163 9.22 13.87 -5.55
C LYS A 163 8.07 13.67 -4.55
N ILE A 164 7.95 14.59 -3.58
CA ILE A 164 6.92 14.52 -2.54
C ILE A 164 5.63 15.15 -3.04
N LYS A 165 4.49 14.47 -2.80
CA LYS A 165 3.15 15.03 -2.86
C LYS A 165 2.59 15.10 -1.45
N LYS A 166 2.44 16.31 -0.93
CA LYS A 166 1.81 16.56 0.37
C LYS A 166 0.30 16.49 0.25
N ASN A 167 -0.34 15.87 1.23
CA ASN A 167 -1.79 15.70 1.27
C ASN A 167 -2.33 16.36 2.53
N PRO A 168 -3.36 17.21 2.42
CA PRO A 168 -4.00 17.80 3.58
C PRO A 168 -4.73 16.72 4.39
N LEU A 169 -4.66 16.83 5.70
CA LEU A 169 -5.46 16.00 6.58
C LEU A 169 -6.92 16.44 6.47
N ARG A 170 -7.81 15.49 6.17
CA ARG A 170 -9.27 15.67 6.18
C ARG A 170 -9.90 14.76 7.20
N HIS A 171 -11.05 15.15 7.71
CA HIS A 171 -11.96 14.26 8.40
C HIS A 171 -12.77 13.45 7.39
N TRP A 172 -12.94 12.15 7.65
CA TRP A 172 -13.64 11.19 6.81
C TRP A 172 -14.72 10.46 7.59
N GLU A 173 -15.93 10.47 7.09
CA GLU A 173 -17.06 9.77 7.71
C GLU A 173 -17.11 8.31 7.25
N LEU A 174 -16.46 7.43 8.01
CA LEU A 174 -16.52 5.99 7.80
C LEU A 174 -17.49 5.34 8.80
N ASP A 175 -18.24 4.32 8.35
CA ASP A 175 -19.33 3.74 9.16
C ASP A 175 -18.81 2.95 10.36
N HIS A 176 -17.67 2.28 10.22
CA HIS A 176 -17.19 1.28 11.17
C HIS A 176 -15.91 1.66 11.91
N ILE A 177 -15.12 2.56 11.38
CA ILE A 177 -13.85 2.99 11.97
C ILE A 177 -13.73 4.50 12.01
N ARG A 178 -13.17 5.05 13.07
CA ARG A 178 -13.11 6.50 13.32
C ARG A 178 -11.78 6.90 13.95
N GLY A 179 -11.54 8.20 14.00
CA GLY A 179 -10.43 8.83 14.69
C GLY A 179 -9.29 9.26 13.79
N LYS A 180 -8.40 10.10 14.34
CA LYS A 180 -7.31 10.73 13.61
C LYS A 180 -6.43 9.76 12.79
N PRO A 181 -6.07 8.55 13.27
CA PRO A 181 -5.32 7.59 12.46
C PRO A 181 -6.07 7.14 11.20
N THR A 182 -7.41 7.00 11.29
CA THR A 182 -8.27 6.68 10.14
C THR A 182 -8.27 7.83 9.14
N ASP A 183 -8.45 9.07 9.62
CA ASP A 183 -8.41 10.27 8.78
C ASP A 183 -7.07 10.43 8.06
N CYS A 184 -5.95 10.15 8.75
CA CYS A 184 -4.62 10.15 8.16
C CYS A 184 -4.49 9.16 7.00
N ASN A 185 -4.88 7.92 7.25
CA ASN A 185 -4.80 6.85 6.24
C ASN A 185 -5.72 7.14 5.04
N ALA A 186 -6.96 7.57 5.29
CA ALA A 186 -7.93 7.88 4.25
C ALA A 186 -7.49 9.09 3.39
N SER A 187 -6.92 10.13 4.01
CA SER A 187 -6.39 11.30 3.29
C SER A 187 -5.25 10.92 2.34
N LEU A 188 -4.34 10.05 2.76
CA LEU A 188 -3.24 9.55 1.91
C LEU A 188 -3.76 8.70 0.75
N VAL A 189 -4.71 7.79 1.03
CA VAL A 189 -5.32 6.93 0.01
C VAL A 189 -6.11 7.76 -1.00
N ALA A 190 -6.83 8.77 -0.55
CA ALA A 190 -7.57 9.67 -1.45
C ALA A 190 -6.62 10.45 -2.37
N GLY A 191 -5.51 10.98 -1.83
CA GLY A 191 -4.48 11.65 -2.62
C GLY A 191 -3.85 10.75 -3.68
N LEU A 192 -3.62 9.48 -3.35
CA LEU A 192 -3.19 8.47 -4.32
C LEU A 192 -4.25 8.26 -5.41
N PHE A 193 -5.51 8.06 -5.03
CA PHE A 193 -6.58 7.78 -6.01
C PHE A 193 -6.79 8.92 -7.00
N GLN A 194 -6.70 10.17 -6.55
CA GLN A 194 -6.74 11.34 -7.42
C GLN A 194 -5.53 11.42 -8.36
N GLU A 195 -4.37 10.90 -7.95
CA GLU A 195 -3.21 10.78 -8.84
C GLU A 195 -3.40 9.69 -9.89
N LEU A 196 -3.90 8.52 -9.48
CA LEU A 196 -4.12 7.39 -10.39
C LEU A 196 -5.28 7.62 -11.35
N ASN A 197 -6.31 8.36 -10.92
CA ASN A 197 -7.47 8.73 -11.70
C ASN A 197 -7.95 10.15 -11.34
N PRO A 198 -7.45 11.19 -12.04
CA PRO A 198 -7.78 12.58 -11.76
C PRO A 198 -9.27 12.96 -11.92
N LYS A 199 -10.10 12.07 -12.49
CA LYS A 199 -11.55 12.30 -12.63
C LYS A 199 -12.32 11.98 -11.34
N LEU A 200 -11.69 11.33 -10.36
CA LEU A 200 -12.34 11.00 -9.10
C LEU A 200 -12.46 12.22 -8.19
N SER A 201 -13.70 12.54 -7.79
CA SER A 201 -13.92 13.55 -6.75
C SER A 201 -13.69 12.96 -5.35
N LEU A 202 -13.42 13.82 -4.37
CA LEU A 202 -13.23 13.38 -2.98
C LEU A 202 -14.52 12.78 -2.41
N GLU A 203 -15.69 13.28 -2.78
CA GLU A 203 -17.00 12.75 -2.38
C GLU A 203 -17.22 11.33 -2.91
N GLN A 204 -16.81 11.06 -4.15
CA GLN A 204 -16.86 9.71 -4.72
C GLN A 204 -15.95 8.76 -3.97
N ILE A 205 -14.74 9.19 -3.64
CA ILE A 205 -13.76 8.40 -2.90
C ILE A 205 -14.30 8.11 -1.48
N GLU A 206 -14.83 9.12 -0.77
CA GLU A 206 -15.41 8.97 0.56
C GLU A 206 -16.56 7.99 0.57
N LYS A 207 -17.48 8.11 -0.38
CA LYS A 207 -18.60 7.18 -0.54
C LYS A 207 -18.16 5.72 -0.64
N GLU A 208 -17.10 5.45 -1.39
CA GLU A 208 -16.58 4.09 -1.55
C GLU A 208 -15.73 3.62 -0.36
N MET A 209 -15.09 4.54 0.38
CA MET A 209 -14.40 4.23 1.64
C MET A 209 -15.36 3.98 2.80
N LYS A 210 -16.52 4.64 2.80
CA LYS A 210 -17.49 4.68 3.92
C LYS A 210 -17.80 3.31 4.53
N PRO A 211 -18.09 2.24 3.75
CA PRO A 211 -18.44 0.94 4.29
C PRO A 211 -17.25 0.09 4.76
N PHE A 212 -16.02 0.60 4.74
CA PHE A 212 -14.83 -0.17 5.11
C PHE A 212 -14.86 -0.60 6.58
N LYS A 213 -14.72 -1.90 6.83
CA LYS A 213 -14.90 -2.53 8.15
C LYS A 213 -13.63 -2.59 9.00
N GLY A 214 -12.51 -2.05 8.50
CA GLY A 214 -11.23 -2.19 9.17
C GLY A 214 -10.52 -3.50 8.85
N ILE A 215 -9.58 -3.89 9.71
CA ILE A 215 -8.78 -5.10 9.57
C ILE A 215 -8.74 -5.87 10.89
N TRP A 216 -8.56 -7.16 10.80
CA TRP A 216 -8.49 -8.06 11.95
C TRP A 216 -7.47 -7.57 12.99
N ARG A 217 -7.89 -7.54 14.26
CA ARG A 217 -7.11 -7.04 15.42
C ARG A 217 -6.72 -5.56 15.39
N ARG A 218 -7.20 -4.77 14.39
CA ARG A 218 -6.91 -3.32 14.33
C ARG A 218 -8.17 -2.59 13.91
N MET A 219 -8.94 -2.07 14.91
CA MET A 219 -10.22 -1.36 14.70
C MET A 219 -11.21 -2.16 13.83
N GLU A 220 -11.30 -3.45 14.08
CA GLU A 220 -12.26 -4.33 13.42
C GLU A 220 -13.66 -4.06 13.98
N PHE A 221 -14.62 -3.86 13.08
CA PHE A 221 -16.03 -3.83 13.48
C PHE A 221 -16.49 -5.26 13.80
N LEU A 222 -16.89 -5.52 15.04
CA LEU A 222 -17.34 -6.84 15.47
C LEU A 222 -18.87 -6.96 15.40
N THR A 223 -19.58 -6.03 16.05
CA THR A 223 -21.05 -5.99 16.08
C THR A 223 -21.57 -4.69 16.66
N THR A 224 -22.84 -4.40 16.42
CA THR A 224 -23.59 -3.38 17.15
C THR A 224 -24.29 -4.06 18.32
N LEU A 225 -24.05 -3.58 19.55
CA LEU A 225 -24.78 -4.08 20.70
C LEU A 225 -26.24 -3.58 20.62
N PRO A 226 -27.22 -4.43 20.97
CA PRO A 226 -28.60 -3.95 21.10
C PRO A 226 -28.70 -2.90 22.24
N ASN A 227 -29.43 -1.83 21.98
CA ASN A 227 -29.75 -0.81 22.98
C ASN A 227 -30.67 -1.38 24.07
#